data_1d5d528a51a0b16622df2ebba34160b9
#
_entry.id   1d5d528a51a0b16622df2ebba34160b9
#
_cell.length_a   1.000
_cell.length_b   1.000
_cell.length_c   1.000
_cell.angle_alpha   90.00
_cell.angle_beta   90.00
_cell.angle_gamma   90.00
#
_symmetry.space_group_name_H-M   'P 1'
#
loop_
_entity.id
_entity.type
_entity.pdbx_description
1 polymer ?
#
loop_
_entity_poly.entity_id
_entity_poly.type
_entity_poly.pdbx_seq_one_letter_code
_entity_poly.pdbx_strand_id
1 'polypeptide(L)'
;MSKQSTGAASAYAACVPHVPFMNIQARDRNAGFWNAYEAQAARLRRFDPELVFVFGADHYEGQHLKSMPTFMIGHAAHAIDDWGGFPGRLDVPMDIARACSEFIVEAEFDVSISYAMVVDHGFSGILHHMLGAVDAKPVVPIFVNALSHPRPKFKRCRQLGDAIGRFAAGLGKRVAFLGSGGLSHDTSDIFPQVFETQNEALRDFLIYGGAKGALTPERWRTELNAGLVEVNKLQEQKTPGVGAAKPEWDEMFLRRLTSEGVGAFDAWDDAEILRTAGNGAGEVREWIAALAAATAAGASRITVEYYEAGSCIGVAAAVVHAQ
;
A
#
# COMPACT_ATOMS: atom_id res chain seq x y z
N MET A 1 46.91 1.18 3.31
CA MET A 1 45.71 0.72 4.03
C MET A 1 44.65 1.79 3.96
N SER A 2 43.83 1.72 2.93
CA SER A 2 42.69 2.65 2.73
C SER A 2 41.59 2.26 3.71
N LYS A 3 41.19 3.16 4.59
CA LYS A 3 39.95 3.04 5.37
C LYS A 3 38.81 3.08 4.38
N GLN A 4 38.24 1.92 4.05
CA GLN A 4 36.90 1.86 3.49
C GLN A 4 35.98 2.48 4.55
N SER A 5 35.49 3.68 4.28
CA SER A 5 34.32 4.24 4.92
C SER A 5 33.16 3.32 4.59
N THR A 6 32.83 2.42 5.47
CA THR A 6 31.53 1.74 5.45
C THR A 6 30.48 2.77 5.84
N GLY A 7 30.08 3.61 4.88
CA GLY A 7 28.84 4.35 5.02
C GLY A 7 27.74 3.31 5.20
N ALA A 8 27.19 3.20 6.40
CA ALA A 8 26.04 2.35 6.66
C ALA A 8 24.94 2.74 5.65
N ALA A 9 24.40 1.76 4.94
CA ALA A 9 23.26 1.97 4.10
C ALA A 9 22.16 2.60 4.97
N SER A 10 21.73 3.79 4.62
CA SER A 10 20.74 4.51 5.40
C SER A 10 19.37 4.10 4.87
N ALA A 11 18.54 3.55 5.74
CA ALA A 11 17.19 3.06 5.43
C ALA A 11 16.14 3.95 6.09
N TYR A 12 15.06 4.18 5.40
CA TYR A 12 13.91 4.95 5.86
C TYR A 12 12.62 4.29 5.41
N ALA A 13 11.60 4.23 6.26
CA ALA A 13 10.28 3.84 5.83
C ALA A 13 9.21 4.85 6.23
N ALA A 14 8.17 4.95 5.42
CA ALA A 14 6.93 5.64 5.75
C ALA A 14 5.74 4.79 5.32
N CYS A 15 4.76 4.65 6.23
CA CYS A 15 3.50 3.99 5.96
C CYS A 15 2.36 4.99 6.18
N VAL A 16 1.52 5.16 5.17
CA VAL A 16 0.45 6.15 5.14
C VAL A 16 -0.74 5.63 4.32
N PRO A 17 -1.96 6.07 4.60
CA PRO A 17 -3.13 5.70 3.79
C PRO A 17 -3.06 6.30 2.38
N HIS A 18 -3.76 5.64 1.44
CA HIS A 18 -3.92 6.08 0.05
C HIS A 18 -5.37 6.39 -0.34
N VAL A 19 -6.19 6.74 0.60
CA VAL A 19 -7.62 6.92 0.39
C VAL A 19 -7.90 7.95 -0.71
N PRO A 20 -8.69 7.63 -1.75
CA PRO A 20 -9.00 8.56 -2.84
C PRO A 20 -9.57 9.90 -2.37
N PHE A 21 -10.32 9.90 -1.27
CA PHE A 21 -10.88 11.12 -0.66
C PHE A 21 -9.86 12.13 -0.18
N MET A 22 -8.64 11.72 0.08
CA MET A 22 -7.56 12.66 0.40
C MET A 22 -7.37 13.70 -0.70
N ASN A 23 -7.74 13.39 -1.93
CA ASN A 23 -7.57 14.25 -3.09
C ASN A 23 -8.80 15.10 -3.40
N ILE A 24 -9.98 14.73 -2.93
CA ILE A 24 -11.25 15.42 -3.22
C ILE A 24 -11.83 16.17 -2.01
N GLN A 25 -11.44 15.81 -0.79
CA GLN A 25 -11.87 16.53 0.40
C GLN A 25 -10.98 17.77 0.64
N ALA A 26 -11.59 18.83 1.17
CA ALA A 26 -10.84 20.00 1.59
C ALA A 26 -9.85 19.62 2.72
N ARG A 27 -8.59 20.05 2.60
CA ARG A 27 -7.51 19.66 3.53
C ARG A 27 -7.73 20.12 4.97
N ASP A 28 -8.46 21.21 5.17
CA ASP A 28 -8.81 21.74 6.51
C ASP A 28 -9.69 20.78 7.30
N ARG A 29 -10.46 19.93 6.61
CA ARG A 29 -11.32 18.92 7.22
C ARG A 29 -10.55 17.86 8.00
N ASN A 30 -9.32 17.54 7.55
CA ASN A 30 -8.40 16.57 8.14
C ASN A 30 -7.03 17.22 8.39
N ALA A 31 -7.02 18.44 8.93
CA ALA A 31 -5.80 19.24 9.05
C ALA A 31 -4.72 18.55 9.89
N GLY A 32 -5.09 17.86 10.97
CA GLY A 32 -4.14 17.10 11.79
C GLY A 32 -3.40 16.02 10.99
N PHE A 33 -4.14 15.24 10.23
CA PHE A 33 -3.56 14.22 9.36
C PHE A 33 -2.66 14.82 8.28
N TRP A 34 -3.13 15.85 7.56
CA TRP A 34 -2.32 16.49 6.52
C TRP A 34 -1.05 17.11 7.06
N ASN A 35 -1.09 17.72 8.25
CA ASN A 35 0.11 18.24 8.90
C ASN A 35 1.12 17.12 9.21
N ALA A 36 0.66 15.99 9.74
CA ALA A 36 1.52 14.85 10.01
C ALA A 36 2.07 14.23 8.70
N TYR A 37 1.22 14.11 7.69
CA TYR A 37 1.61 13.59 6.37
C TYR A 37 2.67 14.47 5.70
N GLU A 38 2.47 15.78 5.68
CA GLU A 38 3.43 16.75 5.09
C GLU A 38 4.74 16.81 5.87
N ALA A 39 4.68 16.71 7.20
CA ALA A 39 5.88 16.60 8.02
C ALA A 39 6.69 15.35 7.69
N GLN A 40 6.00 14.23 7.46
CA GLN A 40 6.61 12.97 7.06
C GLN A 40 7.20 13.05 5.64
N ALA A 41 6.47 13.64 4.69
CA ALA A 41 6.98 13.89 3.34
C ALA A 41 8.21 14.80 3.34
N ALA A 42 8.22 15.84 4.20
CA ALA A 42 9.38 16.70 4.36
C ALA A 42 10.59 15.95 4.97
N ARG A 43 10.38 15.00 5.89
CA ARG A 43 11.45 14.13 6.40
C ARG A 43 12.02 13.24 5.31
N LEU A 44 11.16 12.60 4.51
CA LEU A 44 11.59 11.78 3.39
C LEU A 44 12.39 12.57 2.36
N ARG A 45 11.95 13.78 2.00
CA ARG A 45 12.69 14.66 1.09
C ARG A 45 14.04 15.10 1.65
N ARG A 46 14.16 15.34 2.97
CA ARG A 46 15.46 15.60 3.62
C ARG A 46 16.36 14.38 3.66
N PHE A 47 15.80 13.18 3.83
CA PHE A 47 16.55 11.94 3.72
C PHE A 47 17.10 11.75 2.31
N ASP A 48 16.44 12.31 1.31
CA ASP A 48 16.85 12.34 -0.10
C ASP A 48 17.18 10.93 -0.64
N PRO A 49 16.20 10.03 -0.73
CA PRO A 49 16.45 8.67 -1.19
C PRO A 49 16.97 8.66 -2.64
N GLU A 50 17.93 7.77 -2.89
CA GLU A 50 18.43 7.48 -4.23
C GLU A 50 17.63 6.38 -4.92
N LEU A 51 16.85 5.64 -4.14
CA LEU A 51 15.96 4.58 -4.59
C LEU A 51 14.79 4.44 -3.62
N VAL A 52 13.62 4.19 -4.16
CA VAL A 52 12.40 3.93 -3.40
C VAL A 52 11.85 2.56 -3.76
N PHE A 53 11.47 1.76 -2.77
CA PHE A 53 10.58 0.62 -2.94
C PHE A 53 9.21 1.03 -2.43
N VAL A 54 8.17 0.92 -3.25
CA VAL A 54 6.79 1.21 -2.84
C VAL A 54 5.96 -0.06 -2.83
N PHE A 55 5.34 -0.37 -1.69
CA PHE A 55 4.46 -1.51 -1.50
C PHE A 55 3.02 -1.01 -1.54
N GLY A 56 2.21 -1.59 -2.41
CA GLY A 56 0.83 -1.19 -2.60
C GLY A 56 -0.06 -2.35 -3.04
N ALA A 57 -1.37 -2.19 -2.83
CA ALA A 57 -2.41 -3.03 -3.40
C ALA A 57 -2.84 -2.49 -4.77
N ASP A 58 -3.71 -3.24 -5.42
CA ASP A 58 -4.42 -2.85 -6.64
C ASP A 58 -5.92 -3.05 -6.42
N HIS A 59 -6.71 -2.08 -6.85
CA HIS A 59 -8.16 -2.05 -6.69
C HIS A 59 -8.88 -2.54 -7.95
N TYR A 60 -8.39 -3.63 -8.54
CA TYR A 60 -8.87 -4.23 -9.78
C TYR A 60 -8.77 -3.31 -11.00
N GLU A 61 -7.72 -2.47 -11.04
CA GLU A 61 -7.41 -1.62 -12.19
C GLU A 61 -6.32 -2.23 -13.08
N GLY A 62 -5.32 -2.88 -12.49
CA GLY A 62 -4.23 -3.52 -13.22
C GLY A 62 -4.17 -5.03 -13.02
N GLN A 63 -4.70 -5.53 -11.89
CA GLN A 63 -4.66 -6.95 -11.52
C GLN A 63 -6.07 -7.51 -11.33
N HIS A 64 -6.35 -8.61 -12.01
CA HIS A 64 -7.67 -9.25 -11.98
C HIS A 64 -7.56 -10.74 -11.66
N LEU A 65 -8.67 -11.32 -11.18
CA LEU A 65 -8.72 -12.71 -10.71
C LEU A 65 -8.49 -13.76 -11.81
N LYS A 66 -8.44 -13.35 -13.07
CA LYS A 66 -8.01 -14.23 -14.16
C LYS A 66 -6.59 -14.77 -13.94
N SER A 67 -5.73 -13.98 -13.31
CA SER A 67 -4.36 -14.37 -12.93
C SER A 67 -3.83 -13.43 -11.83
N MET A 68 -4.45 -13.49 -10.63
CA MET A 68 -4.06 -12.62 -9.52
C MET A 68 -2.76 -13.13 -8.89
N PRO A 69 -1.65 -12.34 -8.96
CA PRO A 69 -0.42 -12.72 -8.27
C PRO A 69 -0.54 -12.50 -6.77
N THR A 70 0.16 -13.30 -5.98
CA THR A 70 0.29 -13.06 -4.53
C THR A 70 1.18 -11.85 -4.24
N PHE A 71 2.29 -11.77 -4.95
CA PHE A 71 3.24 -10.65 -4.96
C PHE A 71 3.76 -10.44 -6.38
N MET A 72 4.04 -9.19 -6.75
CA MET A 72 4.64 -8.89 -8.04
C MET A 72 5.60 -7.72 -7.95
N ILE A 73 6.70 -7.78 -8.70
CA ILE A 73 7.65 -6.69 -8.87
C ILE A 73 7.49 -6.09 -10.27
N GLY A 74 7.27 -4.79 -10.35
CA GLY A 74 7.24 -4.06 -11.61
C GLY A 74 8.65 -3.77 -12.10
N HIS A 75 9.01 -4.30 -13.27
CA HIS A 75 10.24 -3.95 -13.98
C HIS A 75 10.05 -2.74 -14.89
N ALA A 76 8.83 -2.42 -15.22
CA ALA A 76 8.35 -1.16 -15.76
C ALA A 76 6.91 -0.96 -15.28
N ALA A 77 6.52 0.29 -15.01
CA ALA A 77 5.20 0.59 -14.50
C ALA A 77 4.69 1.94 -14.99
N HIS A 78 3.37 2.06 -15.05
CA HIS A 78 2.70 3.34 -15.27
C HIS A 78 1.47 3.45 -14.36
N ALA A 79 1.29 4.64 -13.82
CA ALA A 79 0.10 4.99 -13.05
C ALA A 79 -1.01 5.46 -13.99
N ILE A 80 -2.23 5.08 -13.68
CA ILE A 80 -3.42 5.45 -14.44
C ILE A 80 -4.16 6.60 -13.76
N ASP A 81 -5.03 7.25 -14.53
CA ASP A 81 -5.99 8.23 -14.03
C ASP A 81 -7.23 7.47 -13.56
N ASP A 82 -7.18 7.03 -12.33
CA ASP A 82 -8.31 6.46 -11.62
C ASP A 82 -8.86 7.46 -10.58
N TRP A 83 -9.71 7.01 -9.69
CA TRP A 83 -10.38 7.83 -8.68
C TRP A 83 -9.43 8.38 -7.60
N GLY A 84 -8.77 9.48 -7.92
CA GLY A 84 -7.79 10.16 -7.07
C GLY A 84 -6.37 9.72 -7.32
N GLY A 85 -6.12 8.99 -8.41
CA GLY A 85 -4.79 8.63 -8.87
C GLY A 85 -4.06 9.79 -9.56
N PHE A 86 -2.78 9.64 -9.69
CA PHE A 86 -1.88 10.58 -10.36
C PHE A 86 -1.22 9.86 -11.54
N PRO A 87 -1.73 10.07 -12.78
CA PRO A 87 -1.24 9.34 -13.94
C PRO A 87 0.19 9.73 -14.30
N GLY A 88 0.93 8.78 -14.84
CA GLY A 88 2.29 9.00 -15.32
C GLY A 88 3.12 7.73 -15.34
N ARG A 89 4.22 7.78 -16.07
CA ARG A 89 5.19 6.68 -16.06
C ARG A 89 6.05 6.77 -14.81
N LEU A 90 6.24 5.66 -14.11
CA LEU A 90 7.18 5.56 -13.00
C LEU A 90 8.62 5.47 -13.54
N ASP A 91 9.56 6.12 -12.84
CA ASP A 91 10.99 5.98 -13.12
C ASP A 91 11.52 4.67 -12.49
N VAL A 92 11.26 3.54 -13.17
CA VAL A 92 11.70 2.23 -12.67
C VAL A 92 13.10 1.91 -13.21
N PRO A 93 14.14 1.83 -12.36
CA PRO A 93 15.46 1.35 -12.73
C PRO A 93 15.41 -0.16 -12.98
N MET A 94 15.17 -0.55 -14.23
CA MET A 94 14.86 -1.93 -14.63
C MET A 94 15.96 -2.93 -14.25
N ASP A 95 17.22 -2.52 -14.29
CA ASP A 95 18.37 -3.31 -13.87
C ASP A 95 18.31 -3.66 -12.37
N ILE A 96 17.97 -2.69 -11.53
CA ILE A 96 17.80 -2.89 -10.09
C ILE A 96 16.55 -3.74 -9.81
N ALA A 97 15.42 -3.46 -10.47
CA ALA A 97 14.19 -4.23 -10.29
C ALA A 97 14.39 -5.71 -10.65
N ARG A 98 15.12 -5.97 -11.76
CA ARG A 98 15.46 -7.33 -12.18
C ARG A 98 16.41 -8.01 -11.17
N ALA A 99 17.48 -7.35 -10.77
CA ALA A 99 18.42 -7.89 -9.80
C ALA A 99 17.73 -8.17 -8.45
N CYS A 100 16.78 -7.33 -8.04
CA CYS A 100 15.95 -7.58 -6.86
C CYS A 100 15.12 -8.85 -7.01
N SER A 101 14.47 -9.04 -8.15
CA SER A 101 13.67 -10.25 -8.42
C SER A 101 14.53 -11.51 -8.41
N GLU A 102 15.69 -11.48 -9.06
CA GLU A 102 16.67 -12.59 -9.06
C GLU A 102 17.10 -12.92 -7.62
N PHE A 103 17.47 -11.91 -6.84
CA PHE A 103 17.86 -12.09 -5.42
C PHE A 103 16.75 -12.74 -4.58
N ILE A 104 15.50 -12.33 -4.78
CA ILE A 104 14.35 -12.86 -4.04
C ILE A 104 14.09 -14.31 -4.40
N VAL A 105 14.17 -14.67 -5.69
CA VAL A 105 14.00 -16.06 -6.15
C VAL A 105 15.13 -16.95 -5.63
N GLU A 106 16.39 -16.49 -5.64
CA GLU A 106 17.51 -17.20 -5.03
C GLU A 106 17.36 -17.36 -3.51
N ALA A 107 16.64 -16.46 -2.86
CA ALA A 107 16.27 -16.58 -1.43
C ALA A 107 15.06 -17.49 -1.20
N GLU A 108 14.68 -18.32 -2.17
CA GLU A 108 13.57 -19.29 -2.12
C GLU A 108 12.21 -18.63 -1.89
N PHE A 109 12.00 -17.43 -2.45
CA PHE A 109 10.74 -16.71 -2.33
C PHE A 109 10.14 -16.49 -3.71
N ASP A 110 8.94 -17.03 -3.94
CA ASP A 110 8.24 -16.88 -5.22
C ASP A 110 7.67 -15.47 -5.37
N VAL A 111 7.95 -14.84 -6.50
CA VAL A 111 7.43 -13.53 -6.89
C VAL A 111 7.11 -13.50 -8.38
N SER A 112 6.00 -12.87 -8.74
CA SER A 112 5.69 -12.55 -10.14
C SER A 112 6.47 -11.31 -10.58
N ILE A 113 6.67 -11.15 -11.89
CA ILE A 113 7.29 -9.97 -12.47
C ILE A 113 6.38 -9.36 -13.55
N SER A 114 6.46 -8.04 -13.74
CA SER A 114 5.75 -7.36 -14.80
C SER A 114 6.64 -6.33 -15.49
N TYR A 115 6.71 -6.41 -16.82
CA TYR A 115 7.35 -5.39 -17.66
C TYR A 115 6.36 -4.29 -18.12
N ALA A 116 5.12 -4.35 -17.68
CA ALA A 116 4.07 -3.40 -18.00
C ALA A 116 3.05 -3.31 -16.85
N MET A 117 3.56 -3.10 -15.63
CA MET A 117 2.71 -3.02 -14.45
C MET A 117 1.83 -1.78 -14.52
N VAL A 118 0.54 -1.98 -14.45
CA VAL A 118 -0.41 -0.90 -14.22
C VAL A 118 -0.54 -0.71 -12.71
N VAL A 119 -0.44 0.53 -12.25
CA VAL A 119 -0.63 0.91 -10.85
C VAL A 119 -1.70 1.99 -10.73
N ASP A 120 -2.55 1.87 -9.74
CA ASP A 120 -3.65 2.76 -9.43
C ASP A 120 -3.29 3.79 -8.35
N HIS A 121 -4.30 4.45 -7.77
CA HIS A 121 -4.14 5.40 -6.65
C HIS A 121 -3.42 4.81 -5.45
N GLY A 122 -3.50 3.49 -5.24
CA GLY A 122 -2.80 2.79 -4.16
C GLY A 122 -1.29 2.96 -4.21
N PHE A 123 -0.71 3.17 -5.39
CA PHE A 123 0.70 3.47 -5.59
C PHE A 123 0.94 4.94 -5.89
N SER A 124 0.16 5.51 -6.81
CA SER A 124 0.41 6.84 -7.32
C SER A 124 0.16 7.92 -6.26
N GLY A 125 -0.81 7.71 -5.38
CA GLY A 125 -1.13 8.63 -4.28
C GLY A 125 0.04 8.85 -3.33
N ILE A 126 0.59 7.77 -2.79
CA ILE A 126 1.73 7.87 -1.85
C ILE A 126 2.97 8.44 -2.54
N LEU A 127 3.26 8.05 -3.79
CA LEU A 127 4.39 8.60 -4.54
C LEU A 127 4.23 10.09 -4.76
N HIS A 128 3.07 10.55 -5.22
CA HIS A 128 2.82 11.96 -5.47
C HIS A 128 2.90 12.79 -4.18
N HIS A 129 2.22 12.39 -3.13
CA HIS A 129 2.17 13.18 -1.89
C HIS A 129 3.49 13.16 -1.12
N MET A 130 4.23 12.05 -1.13
CA MET A 130 5.48 11.94 -0.39
C MET A 130 6.68 12.54 -1.15
N LEU A 131 6.71 12.38 -2.47
CA LEU A 131 7.86 12.75 -3.31
C LEU A 131 7.60 13.97 -4.19
N GLY A 132 6.34 14.30 -4.47
CA GLY A 132 5.93 15.43 -5.32
C GLY A 132 5.47 15.04 -6.73
N ALA A 133 5.88 13.87 -7.24
CA ALA A 133 5.40 13.29 -8.49
C ALA A 133 5.66 11.76 -8.48
N VAL A 134 4.99 11.04 -9.39
CA VAL A 134 5.13 9.57 -9.50
C VAL A 134 6.49 9.14 -10.04
N ASP A 135 7.19 10.05 -10.72
CA ASP A 135 8.51 9.87 -11.35
C ASP A 135 9.61 10.72 -10.69
N ALA A 136 9.34 11.34 -9.53
CA ALA A 136 10.29 12.23 -8.87
C ALA A 136 11.58 11.55 -8.39
N LYS A 137 11.57 10.24 -8.21
CA LYS A 137 12.70 9.41 -7.78
C LYS A 137 12.67 8.06 -8.47
N PRO A 138 13.84 7.41 -8.66
CA PRO A 138 13.87 6.00 -9.04
C PRO A 138 13.05 5.15 -8.08
N VAL A 139 12.08 4.38 -8.61
CA VAL A 139 11.14 3.60 -7.79
C VAL A 139 10.95 2.19 -8.32
N VAL A 140 10.93 1.20 -7.44
CA VAL A 140 10.55 -0.19 -7.73
C VAL A 140 9.20 -0.46 -7.09
N PRO A 141 8.11 -0.62 -7.86
CA PRO A 141 6.80 -0.93 -7.33
C PRO A 141 6.68 -2.42 -6.99
N ILE A 142 6.16 -2.69 -5.80
CA ILE A 142 5.95 -4.02 -5.24
C ILE A 142 4.46 -4.18 -4.96
N PHE A 143 3.78 -4.98 -5.76
CA PHE A 143 2.38 -5.33 -5.52
C PHE A 143 2.27 -6.40 -4.44
N VAL A 144 1.34 -6.19 -3.51
CA VAL A 144 0.91 -7.13 -2.48
C VAL A 144 -0.58 -7.37 -2.63
N ASN A 145 -0.99 -8.62 -2.82
CA ASN A 145 -2.42 -8.95 -2.87
C ASN A 145 -3.06 -8.79 -1.48
N ALA A 146 -3.58 -7.62 -1.20
CA ALA A 146 -4.21 -7.31 0.09
C ALA A 146 -5.74 -7.44 0.09
N LEU A 147 -6.39 -7.43 -1.08
CA LEU A 147 -7.86 -7.39 -1.21
C LEU A 147 -8.49 -8.72 -1.64
N SER A 148 -7.82 -9.48 -2.50
CA SER A 148 -8.42 -10.67 -3.12
C SER A 148 -8.01 -11.97 -2.43
N HIS A 149 -8.98 -12.79 -2.04
CA HIS A 149 -8.69 -14.11 -1.49
C HIS A 149 -8.26 -15.13 -2.56
N PRO A 150 -7.30 -16.04 -2.21
CA PRO A 150 -6.56 -16.10 -0.93
C PRO A 150 -5.47 -15.04 -0.83
N ARG A 151 -5.43 -14.33 0.28
CA ARG A 151 -4.41 -13.31 0.55
C ARG A 151 -3.14 -13.93 1.16
N PRO A 152 -1.94 -13.34 0.95
CA PRO A 152 -0.73 -13.79 1.62
C PRO A 152 -0.86 -13.64 3.13
N LYS A 153 -0.33 -14.62 3.88
CA LYS A 153 -0.19 -14.48 5.33
C LYS A 153 0.78 -13.35 5.67
N PHE A 154 0.56 -12.68 6.78
CA PHE A 154 1.43 -11.59 7.26
C PHE A 154 2.90 -12.01 7.35
N LYS A 155 3.16 -13.24 7.80
CA LYS A 155 4.50 -13.83 7.78
C LYS A 155 5.14 -13.79 6.40
N ARG A 156 4.38 -14.07 5.32
CA ARG A 156 4.90 -14.03 3.96
C ARG A 156 5.18 -12.60 3.50
N CYS A 157 4.33 -11.63 3.87
CA CYS A 157 4.57 -10.20 3.60
C CYS A 157 5.85 -9.71 4.31
N ARG A 158 6.04 -10.09 5.58
CA ARG A 158 7.27 -9.79 6.32
C ARG A 158 8.50 -10.43 5.66
N GLN A 159 8.42 -11.70 5.27
CA GLN A 159 9.54 -12.40 4.60
C GLN A 159 9.91 -11.76 3.27
N LEU A 160 8.92 -11.31 2.46
CA LEU A 160 9.17 -10.53 1.25
C LEU A 160 9.92 -9.24 1.59
N GLY A 161 9.42 -8.48 2.57
CA GLY A 161 10.08 -7.27 3.06
C GLY A 161 11.51 -7.53 3.51
N ASP A 162 11.73 -8.54 4.35
CA ASP A 162 13.06 -8.93 4.81
C ASP A 162 14.02 -9.24 3.64
N ALA A 163 13.56 -9.92 2.61
CA ALA A 163 14.38 -10.23 1.42
C ALA A 163 14.72 -8.96 0.63
N ILE A 164 13.73 -8.09 0.38
CA ILE A 164 13.94 -6.80 -0.32
C ILE A 164 14.88 -5.90 0.50
N GLY A 165 14.71 -5.85 1.82
CA GLY A 165 15.58 -5.05 2.70
C GLY A 165 17.02 -5.51 2.68
N ARG A 166 17.27 -6.82 2.72
CA ARG A 166 18.64 -7.38 2.58
C ARG A 166 19.25 -7.06 1.21
N PHE A 167 18.46 -7.17 0.14
CA PHE A 167 18.91 -6.74 -1.19
C PHE A 167 19.30 -5.27 -1.20
N ALA A 168 18.42 -4.42 -0.69
CA ALA A 168 18.62 -2.96 -0.65
C ALA A 168 19.86 -2.56 0.17
N ALA A 169 20.10 -3.23 1.31
CA ALA A 169 21.30 -3.01 2.14
C ALA A 169 22.60 -3.25 1.36
N GLY A 170 22.59 -4.18 0.39
CA GLY A 170 23.73 -4.47 -0.47
C GLY A 170 24.00 -3.42 -1.56
N LEU A 171 23.07 -2.50 -1.82
CA LEU A 171 23.22 -1.52 -2.90
C LEU A 171 24.13 -0.34 -2.56
N GLY A 172 24.43 -0.10 -1.27
CA GLY A 172 25.21 1.06 -0.82
C GLY A 172 24.54 2.42 -1.10
N LYS A 173 23.22 2.45 -1.21
CA LYS A 173 22.39 3.63 -1.49
C LYS A 173 21.56 4.03 -0.27
N ARG A 174 21.12 5.30 -0.23
CA ARG A 174 20.02 5.70 0.64
C ARG A 174 18.71 5.19 0.04
N VAL A 175 18.07 4.26 0.74
CA VAL A 175 16.85 3.61 0.25
C VAL A 175 15.67 3.93 1.14
N ALA A 176 14.55 4.31 0.52
CA ALA A 176 13.28 4.46 1.21
C ALA A 176 12.32 3.32 0.85
N PHE A 177 11.51 2.92 1.84
CA PHE A 177 10.46 1.93 1.72
C PHE A 177 9.13 2.59 2.05
N LEU A 178 8.22 2.65 1.10
CA LEU A 178 6.91 3.26 1.27
C LEU A 178 5.85 2.16 1.33
N GLY A 179 5.08 2.12 2.42
CA GLY A 179 3.94 1.24 2.61
C GLY A 179 2.66 2.03 2.39
N SER A 180 1.96 1.73 1.34
CA SER A 180 0.64 2.28 1.04
C SER A 180 -0.44 1.48 1.76
N GLY A 181 -1.67 1.95 1.83
CA GLY A 181 -2.74 1.23 2.51
C GLY A 181 -3.36 2.04 3.62
N GLY A 182 -4.06 1.40 4.51
CA GLY A 182 -4.73 2.10 5.60
C GLY A 182 -5.06 1.20 6.77
N LEU A 183 -5.51 1.82 7.83
CA LEU A 183 -6.08 1.12 8.97
C LEU A 183 -7.59 1.09 8.81
N SER A 184 -8.24 0.24 9.55
CA SER A 184 -9.58 -0.31 9.47
C SER A 184 -10.35 0.21 8.27
N HIS A 185 -10.72 -0.58 7.35
CA HIS A 185 -11.65 -0.18 6.32
C HIS A 185 -12.43 -1.35 5.75
N ASP A 186 -13.71 -1.26 5.95
CA ASP A 186 -14.66 -2.19 5.39
C ASP A 186 -14.99 -1.75 3.97
N THR A 187 -14.52 -2.52 3.01
CA THR A 187 -14.79 -2.33 1.58
C THR A 187 -15.51 -3.53 0.98
N SER A 188 -16.12 -4.38 1.80
CA SER A 188 -16.77 -5.62 1.37
C SER A 188 -17.91 -5.40 0.36
N ASP A 189 -18.58 -4.27 0.43
CA ASP A 189 -19.63 -3.90 -0.54
C ASP A 189 -19.06 -3.53 -1.92
N ILE A 190 -17.83 -3.02 -1.95
CA ILE A 190 -17.15 -2.57 -3.17
C ILE A 190 -16.30 -3.70 -3.75
N PHE A 191 -15.57 -4.41 -2.89
CA PHE A 191 -14.69 -5.51 -3.25
C PHE A 191 -15.15 -6.81 -2.56
N PRO A 192 -16.33 -7.34 -2.93
CA PRO A 192 -16.83 -8.58 -2.33
C PRO A 192 -15.95 -9.75 -2.75
N GLN A 193 -16.00 -10.82 -1.97
CA GLN A 193 -15.42 -12.07 -2.42
C GLN A 193 -16.15 -12.53 -3.68
N VAL A 194 -15.39 -12.87 -4.71
CA VAL A 194 -15.94 -13.18 -6.07
C VAL A 194 -16.97 -14.30 -6.05
N PHE A 195 -16.89 -15.24 -5.10
CA PHE A 195 -17.83 -16.36 -4.97
C PHE A 195 -19.09 -15.97 -4.19
N GLU A 196 -19.10 -14.87 -3.47
CA GLU A 196 -20.20 -14.42 -2.62
C GLU A 196 -21.11 -13.41 -3.33
N THR A 197 -20.56 -12.67 -4.31
CA THR A 197 -21.35 -11.68 -5.05
C THR A 197 -22.37 -12.31 -5.99
N GLN A 198 -23.63 -11.88 -5.89
CA GLN A 198 -24.70 -12.23 -6.82
C GLN A 198 -24.70 -11.33 -8.08
N ASN A 199 -23.92 -10.25 -8.09
CA ASN A 199 -23.79 -9.36 -9.24
C ASN A 199 -22.85 -9.96 -10.28
N GLU A 200 -23.43 -10.54 -11.34
CA GLU A 200 -22.65 -11.18 -12.42
C GLU A 200 -21.73 -10.19 -13.16
N ALA A 201 -22.19 -8.97 -13.40
CA ALA A 201 -21.38 -7.96 -14.08
C ALA A 201 -20.14 -7.59 -13.24
N LEU A 202 -20.32 -7.41 -11.92
CA LEU A 202 -19.22 -7.17 -11.00
C LEU A 202 -18.27 -8.39 -10.93
N ARG A 203 -18.81 -9.60 -10.83
CA ARG A 203 -18.01 -10.81 -10.82
C ARG A 203 -17.15 -10.95 -12.07
N ASP A 204 -17.74 -10.74 -13.25
CA ASP A 204 -17.02 -10.80 -14.52
C ASP A 204 -15.95 -9.71 -14.60
N PHE A 205 -16.21 -8.51 -14.07
CA PHE A 205 -15.21 -7.45 -14.02
C PHE A 205 -14.04 -7.80 -13.09
N LEU A 206 -14.30 -8.27 -11.87
CA LEU A 206 -13.25 -8.69 -10.94
C LEU A 206 -12.35 -9.80 -11.53
N ILE A 207 -12.94 -10.66 -12.36
CA ILE A 207 -12.17 -11.75 -13.02
C ILE A 207 -11.44 -11.25 -14.26
N TYR A 208 -12.10 -10.50 -15.14
CA TYR A 208 -11.62 -10.24 -16.52
C TYR A 208 -11.24 -8.79 -16.81
N GLY A 209 -11.44 -7.84 -15.89
CA GLY A 209 -11.05 -6.43 -16.07
C GLY A 209 -11.73 -5.74 -17.24
N GLY A 210 -13.01 -6.03 -17.49
CA GLY A 210 -13.74 -5.48 -18.63
C GLY A 210 -13.50 -6.15 -19.98
N ALA A 211 -12.58 -7.15 -20.06
CA ALA A 211 -12.41 -7.93 -21.28
C ALA A 211 -13.60 -8.86 -21.59
N LYS A 212 -14.47 -9.05 -20.61
CA LYS A 212 -15.71 -9.83 -20.71
C LYS A 212 -16.78 -9.19 -19.81
N GLY A 213 -18.05 -9.32 -20.21
CA GLY A 213 -19.17 -8.78 -19.46
C GLY A 213 -19.56 -7.35 -19.86
N ALA A 214 -20.49 -6.78 -19.13
CA ALA A 214 -21.08 -5.45 -19.42
C ALA A 214 -20.41 -4.29 -18.67
N LEU A 215 -19.57 -4.57 -17.69
CA LEU A 215 -18.88 -3.57 -16.89
C LEU A 215 -17.49 -3.30 -17.49
N THR A 216 -17.31 -2.10 -18.08
CA THR A 216 -16.02 -1.65 -18.59
C THR A 216 -15.22 -0.94 -17.50
N PRO A 217 -13.87 -0.77 -17.66
CA PRO A 217 -13.06 -0.03 -16.69
C PRO A 217 -13.58 1.40 -16.45
N GLU A 218 -14.02 2.11 -17.49
CA GLU A 218 -14.54 3.47 -17.38
C GLU A 218 -15.86 3.49 -16.60
N ARG A 219 -16.74 2.52 -16.85
CA ARG A 219 -18.01 2.39 -16.13
C ARG A 219 -17.77 1.98 -14.68
N TRP A 220 -16.84 1.06 -14.43
CA TRP A 220 -16.41 0.66 -13.09
C TRP A 220 -15.98 1.89 -12.28
N ARG A 221 -15.06 2.70 -12.81
CA ARG A 221 -14.57 3.92 -12.14
C ARG A 221 -15.71 4.91 -11.90
N THR A 222 -16.62 5.05 -12.85
CA THR A 222 -17.76 5.96 -12.73
C THR A 222 -18.73 5.51 -11.63
N GLU A 223 -19.09 4.24 -11.60
CA GLU A 223 -20.01 3.68 -10.59
C GLU A 223 -19.38 3.70 -9.20
N LEU A 224 -18.09 3.38 -9.11
CA LEU A 224 -17.32 3.40 -7.88
C LEU A 224 -17.21 4.82 -7.32
N ASN A 225 -16.85 5.79 -8.16
CA ASN A 225 -16.77 7.20 -7.75
C ASN A 225 -18.13 7.72 -7.26
N ALA A 226 -19.22 7.37 -7.91
CA ALA A 226 -20.56 7.73 -7.46
C ALA A 226 -20.90 7.12 -6.10
N GLY A 227 -20.55 5.84 -5.88
CA GLY A 227 -20.71 5.15 -4.60
C GLY A 227 -19.92 5.82 -3.48
N LEU A 228 -18.67 6.17 -3.76
CA LEU A 228 -17.81 6.85 -2.81
C LEU A 228 -18.33 8.24 -2.44
N VAL A 229 -18.81 9.03 -3.41
CA VAL A 229 -19.43 10.35 -3.15
C VAL A 229 -20.63 10.19 -2.24
N GLU A 230 -21.48 9.19 -2.47
CA GLU A 230 -22.65 8.95 -1.61
C GLU A 230 -22.26 8.51 -0.20
N VAL A 231 -21.29 7.60 -0.05
CA VAL A 231 -20.78 7.20 1.27
C VAL A 231 -20.19 8.40 2.01
N ASN A 232 -19.42 9.26 1.33
CA ASN A 232 -18.88 10.49 1.94
C ASN A 232 -20.02 11.40 2.47
N LYS A 233 -21.08 11.58 1.70
CA LYS A 233 -22.25 12.36 2.10
C LYS A 233 -22.98 11.75 3.30
N LEU A 234 -23.15 10.42 3.33
CA LEU A 234 -23.76 9.72 4.48
C LEU A 234 -22.91 9.85 5.74
N GLN A 235 -21.60 9.84 5.62
CA GLN A 235 -20.70 10.11 6.75
C GLN A 235 -20.79 11.55 7.24
N GLU A 236 -20.90 12.53 6.33
CA GLU A 236 -21.13 13.93 6.69
C GLU A 236 -22.39 14.11 7.51
N GLN A 237 -23.42 13.34 7.17
CA GLN A 237 -24.69 13.29 7.89
C GLN A 237 -24.61 12.47 9.20
N LYS A 238 -23.44 11.89 9.51
CA LYS A 238 -23.22 11.01 10.68
C LYS A 238 -24.18 9.82 10.71
N THR A 239 -24.48 9.26 9.55
CA THR A 239 -25.37 8.10 9.42
C THR A 239 -24.76 6.90 10.15
N PRO A 240 -25.45 6.28 11.12
CA PRO A 240 -24.91 5.16 11.89
C PRO A 240 -24.53 3.98 11.00
N GLY A 241 -23.38 3.37 11.27
CA GLY A 241 -22.89 2.15 10.58
C GLY A 241 -22.23 2.37 9.23
N VAL A 242 -22.25 3.59 8.70
CA VAL A 242 -21.62 3.91 7.41
C VAL A 242 -20.16 4.25 7.63
N GLY A 243 -19.26 3.42 7.07
CA GLY A 243 -17.82 3.66 7.02
C GLY A 243 -17.18 3.89 8.39
N ALA A 244 -17.61 3.16 9.41
CA ALA A 244 -17.05 3.32 10.75
C ALA A 244 -15.68 2.65 10.83
N ALA A 245 -14.65 3.43 11.14
CA ALA A 245 -13.37 2.90 11.58
C ALA A 245 -13.54 2.01 12.81
N LYS A 246 -12.59 1.12 13.04
CA LYS A 246 -12.52 0.21 14.21
C LYS A 246 -11.33 0.62 15.10
N PRO A 247 -11.45 1.69 15.89
CA PRO A 247 -10.32 2.26 16.63
C PRO A 247 -9.62 1.27 17.53
N GLU A 248 -10.37 0.37 18.17
CA GLU A 248 -9.81 -0.65 19.07
C GLU A 248 -8.86 -1.60 18.33
N TRP A 249 -9.20 -1.98 17.09
CA TRP A 249 -8.36 -2.81 16.24
C TRP A 249 -7.14 -2.02 15.76
N ASP A 250 -7.34 -0.80 15.29
CA ASP A 250 -6.26 0.06 14.79
C ASP A 250 -5.22 0.35 15.88
N GLU A 251 -5.69 0.77 17.06
CA GLU A 251 -4.80 1.06 18.19
C GLU A 251 -4.06 -0.18 18.69
N MET A 252 -4.72 -1.34 18.68
CA MET A 252 -4.09 -2.61 19.02
C MET A 252 -2.99 -2.94 17.99
N PHE A 253 -3.26 -2.78 16.69
CA PHE A 253 -2.26 -2.99 15.64
C PHE A 253 -1.07 -2.04 15.82
N LEU A 254 -1.30 -0.74 15.94
CA LEU A 254 -0.25 0.27 16.06
C LEU A 254 0.59 0.09 17.34
N ARG A 255 -0.05 -0.24 18.44
CA ARG A 255 0.65 -0.54 19.71
C ARG A 255 1.55 -1.75 19.57
N ARG A 256 1.06 -2.87 19.02
CA ARG A 256 1.87 -4.07 18.81
C ARG A 256 3.00 -3.83 17.83
N LEU A 257 2.74 -3.08 16.76
CA LEU A 257 3.75 -2.72 15.76
C LEU A 257 4.94 -2.00 16.40
N THR A 258 4.68 -1.06 17.31
CA THR A 258 5.73 -0.27 17.97
C THR A 258 6.42 -1.00 19.12
N SER A 259 5.72 -1.88 19.84
CA SER A 259 6.25 -2.56 21.02
C SER A 259 6.87 -3.93 20.73
N GLU A 260 6.34 -4.67 19.74
CA GLU A 260 6.74 -6.04 19.43
C GLU A 260 7.37 -6.15 18.02
N GLY A 261 7.20 -5.13 17.17
CA GLY A 261 7.69 -5.08 15.80
C GLY A 261 6.85 -5.90 14.82
N VAL A 262 7.32 -5.95 13.57
CA VAL A 262 6.59 -6.56 12.44
C VAL A 262 6.34 -8.05 12.58
N GLY A 263 7.16 -8.76 13.35
CA GLY A 263 7.01 -10.22 13.60
C GLY A 263 5.80 -10.58 14.45
N ALA A 264 5.23 -9.64 15.18
CA ALA A 264 4.04 -9.84 16.03
C ALA A 264 2.80 -10.30 15.26
N PHE A 265 2.81 -10.11 13.94
CA PHE A 265 1.67 -10.36 13.06
C PHE A 265 1.78 -11.67 12.27
N ASP A 266 2.89 -12.41 12.40
CA ASP A 266 3.16 -13.62 11.61
C ASP A 266 2.05 -14.68 11.70
N ALA A 267 1.41 -14.79 12.87
CA ALA A 267 0.38 -15.79 13.15
C ALA A 267 -1.05 -15.24 13.02
N TRP A 268 -1.22 -13.99 12.58
CA TRP A 268 -2.56 -13.41 12.46
C TRP A 268 -3.42 -14.16 11.46
N ASP A 269 -4.67 -14.37 11.86
CA ASP A 269 -5.67 -15.02 11.04
C ASP A 269 -6.40 -13.98 10.16
N ASP A 270 -6.42 -14.24 8.87
CA ASP A 270 -7.07 -13.39 7.89
C ASP A 270 -8.60 -13.32 8.06
N ALA A 271 -9.23 -14.45 8.41
CA ALA A 271 -10.66 -14.48 8.67
C ALA A 271 -11.04 -13.65 9.91
N GLU A 272 -10.18 -13.62 10.92
CA GLU A 272 -10.39 -12.79 12.11
C GLU A 272 -10.31 -11.28 11.76
N ILE A 273 -9.35 -10.89 10.93
CA ILE A 273 -9.20 -9.50 10.49
C ILE A 273 -10.41 -9.06 9.68
N LEU A 274 -10.82 -9.89 8.72
CA LEU A 274 -12.00 -9.63 7.91
C LEU A 274 -13.25 -9.39 8.79
N ARG A 275 -13.42 -10.22 9.82
CA ARG A 275 -14.56 -10.13 10.73
C ARG A 275 -14.52 -8.90 11.66
N THR A 276 -13.33 -8.48 12.09
CA THR A 276 -13.17 -7.43 13.12
C THR A 276 -12.88 -6.05 12.56
N ALA A 277 -12.20 -5.96 11.43
CA ALA A 277 -11.75 -4.70 10.85
C ALA A 277 -12.19 -4.47 9.38
N GLY A 278 -12.68 -5.53 8.73
CA GLY A 278 -13.14 -5.47 7.35
C GLY A 278 -12.10 -5.87 6.30
N ASN A 279 -12.52 -5.94 5.04
CA ASN A 279 -11.67 -6.41 3.94
C ASN A 279 -10.47 -5.50 3.69
N GLY A 280 -10.68 -4.19 3.70
CA GLY A 280 -9.62 -3.20 3.46
C GLY A 280 -8.54 -3.19 4.55
N ALA A 281 -8.83 -3.64 5.78
CA ALA A 281 -7.80 -3.82 6.82
C ALA A 281 -6.69 -4.79 6.41
N GLY A 282 -6.93 -5.58 5.36
CA GLY A 282 -5.92 -6.42 4.73
C GLY A 282 -4.70 -5.66 4.23
N GLU A 283 -4.84 -4.38 3.89
CA GLU A 283 -3.78 -3.54 3.33
C GLU A 283 -2.63 -3.21 4.29
N VAL A 284 -2.81 -3.40 5.60
CA VAL A 284 -1.66 -3.30 6.53
C VAL A 284 -0.55 -4.33 6.23
N ARG A 285 -0.79 -5.29 5.33
CA ARG A 285 0.24 -6.19 4.79
C ARG A 285 1.36 -5.44 4.08
N GLU A 286 1.01 -4.37 3.40
CA GLU A 286 1.95 -3.48 2.70
C GLU A 286 2.84 -2.74 3.70
N TRP A 287 2.25 -2.30 4.82
CA TRP A 287 3.00 -1.70 5.93
C TRP A 287 3.97 -2.70 6.56
N ILE A 288 3.50 -3.93 6.82
CA ILE A 288 4.36 -4.99 7.36
C ILE A 288 5.53 -5.27 6.41
N ALA A 289 5.30 -5.34 5.10
CA ALA A 289 6.35 -5.58 4.11
C ALA A 289 7.34 -4.40 4.06
N ALA A 290 6.86 -3.15 4.00
CA ALA A 290 7.72 -1.96 3.94
C ALA A 290 8.56 -1.79 5.21
N LEU A 291 7.96 -1.97 6.39
CA LEU A 291 8.66 -1.84 7.67
C LEU A 291 9.64 -3.00 7.91
N ALA A 292 9.32 -4.22 7.47
CA ALA A 292 10.25 -5.34 7.48
C ALA A 292 11.45 -5.07 6.58
N ALA A 293 11.23 -4.51 5.39
CA ALA A 293 12.30 -4.13 4.48
C ALA A 293 13.22 -3.07 5.10
N ALA A 294 12.66 -2.03 5.69
CA ALA A 294 13.43 -1.01 6.38
C ALA A 294 14.23 -1.58 7.55
N THR A 295 13.62 -2.44 8.36
CA THR A 295 14.30 -3.10 9.48
C THR A 295 15.46 -3.97 9.01
N ALA A 296 15.25 -4.78 7.97
CA ALA A 296 16.29 -5.61 7.38
C ALA A 296 17.42 -4.79 6.70
N ALA A 297 17.11 -3.57 6.29
CA ALA A 297 18.07 -2.61 5.74
C ALA A 297 18.74 -1.73 6.82
N GLY A 298 18.44 -1.93 8.10
CA GLY A 298 19.12 -1.28 9.23
C GLY A 298 18.31 -0.24 10.00
N ALA A 299 17.05 0.03 9.64
CA ALA A 299 16.19 0.87 10.46
C ALA A 299 15.93 0.20 11.82
N SER A 300 16.06 0.95 12.91
CA SER A 300 16.07 0.40 14.26
C SER A 300 14.81 0.68 15.06
N ARG A 301 13.97 1.62 14.61
CA ARG A 301 12.81 2.07 15.39
C ARG A 301 11.62 2.36 14.51
N ILE A 302 10.48 1.78 14.88
CA ILE A 302 9.17 2.09 14.30
C ILE A 302 8.44 3.07 15.24
N THR A 303 7.91 4.15 14.68
CA THR A 303 7.22 5.21 15.43
C THR A 303 5.89 5.53 14.74
N VAL A 304 4.82 5.64 15.54
CA VAL A 304 3.53 6.19 15.11
C VAL A 304 3.55 7.69 15.38
N GLU A 305 3.48 8.49 14.34
CA GLU A 305 3.51 9.95 14.43
C GLU A 305 2.11 10.54 14.58
N TYR A 306 1.11 9.87 14.03
CA TYR A 306 -0.27 10.32 14.04
C TYR A 306 -1.22 9.13 13.94
N TYR A 307 -2.35 9.26 14.62
CA TYR A 307 -3.50 8.39 14.46
C TYR A 307 -4.77 9.17 14.77
N GLU A 308 -5.77 9.04 13.91
CA GLU A 308 -7.12 9.56 14.11
C GLU A 308 -8.13 8.59 13.51
N ALA A 309 -9.05 8.09 14.34
CA ALA A 309 -10.13 7.23 13.87
C ALA A 309 -11.19 8.06 13.13
N GLY A 310 -11.64 7.57 11.97
CA GLY A 310 -12.82 8.13 11.29
C GLY A 310 -12.59 9.45 10.56
N SER A 311 -11.35 9.81 10.25
CA SER A 311 -11.04 11.01 9.47
C SER A 311 -11.48 10.92 8.00
N CYS A 312 -11.54 9.70 7.44
CA CYS A 312 -12.00 9.40 6.08
C CYS A 312 -12.80 8.11 6.10
N ILE A 313 -13.84 8.00 5.30
CA ILE A 313 -14.76 6.87 5.06
C ILE A 313 -14.23 5.49 5.55
N GLY A 314 -14.46 5.17 6.81
CA GLY A 314 -14.03 3.91 7.41
C GLY A 314 -12.53 3.70 7.51
N VAL A 315 -11.74 4.62 6.98
CA VAL A 315 -10.28 4.59 7.01
C VAL A 315 -9.80 5.45 8.16
N ALA A 316 -9.04 4.87 9.07
CA ALA A 316 -8.32 5.65 10.06
C ALA A 316 -7.10 6.30 9.43
N ALA A 317 -6.88 7.57 9.74
CA ALA A 317 -5.69 8.28 9.32
C ALA A 317 -4.54 7.95 10.25
N ALA A 318 -3.45 7.42 9.72
CA ALA A 318 -2.25 7.18 10.48
C ALA A 318 -1.00 7.49 9.67
N VAL A 319 0.05 7.91 10.36
CA VAL A 319 1.39 8.13 9.79
C VAL A 319 2.38 7.35 10.66
N VAL A 320 3.04 6.38 10.05
CA VAL A 320 4.05 5.54 10.71
C VAL A 320 5.36 5.67 9.96
N HIS A 321 6.48 5.70 10.66
CA HIS A 321 7.80 5.68 10.03
C HIS A 321 8.79 4.79 10.78
N ALA A 322 9.88 4.42 10.07
CA ALA A 322 11.05 3.76 10.64
C ALA A 322 12.34 4.35 10.06
N GLN A 323 13.36 4.48 10.91
CA GLN A 323 14.70 4.94 10.54
C GLN A 323 15.77 4.43 11.50
#